data_e61a5da507973a6b4a17a3ea525d5591
#
_entry.id   e61a5da507973a6b4a17a3ea525d5591
#
_cell.length_a   1.000
_cell.length_b   1.000
_cell.length_c   1.000
_cell.angle_alpha   90.00
_cell.angle_beta   90.00
_cell.angle_gamma   90.00
#
_symmetry.space_group_name_H-M   'P 1'
#
loop_
_entity.id
_entity.type
_entity.pdbx_description
1 polymer ?
#
loop_
_entity_poly.entity_id
_entity_poly.type
_entity_poly.pdbx_seq_one_letter_code
_entity_poly.pdbx_strand_id
1 'polypeptide(L)'
;KLLHRRVAGALEHAFAADLDPVSAQIASHLQLGGETRGAIAYYQRASEVALRLFAYDAALALLEQALTLVHTLPASTAAIETELELQMRLCTAWAAVTSYLGKETERAYTRALELCQQVQQTPHLFTVLWGLHEVALYRTDYRASVELAHQCLAIAEELGDPGLLVEAHHAAWGPYYFMGEYDHAFAHMRAGLDLYNRQQHEALSADFGVHDACACALYESALVHWSTGRLDQAVVWLERSVAHTRKLTMPANVADADAYAGLIYHLLRDPVRAQATADRAMTVSIEKGYPYTRFLGSVALGWSLAAQGSTAEGVALARQGMAASEEFGQRLHHSQLAAMLAEACLLAGHPVEALDVAEGGLASFALYRD
;
A
#
# COMPACT_ATOMS: atom_id res chain seq x y z
N LYS A 1 7.29 -5.02 41.55
CA LYS A 1 6.31 -4.03 41.05
C LYS A 1 6.78 -2.60 41.36
N LEU A 2 6.97 -2.20 42.63
CA LEU A 2 7.33 -0.81 43.02
C LEU A 2 8.60 -0.30 42.31
N LEU A 3 9.66 -1.14 42.20
CA LEU A 3 10.89 -0.77 41.50
C LEU A 3 10.64 -0.43 40.04
N HIS A 4 9.85 -1.23 39.34
CA HIS A 4 9.51 -0.98 37.93
C HIS A 4 8.76 0.33 37.74
N ARG A 5 7.77 0.66 38.59
CA ARG A 5 7.08 1.97 38.55
C ARG A 5 8.05 3.13 38.76
N ARG A 6 9.01 2.99 39.70
CA ARG A 6 10.05 4.02 39.92
C ARG A 6 10.96 4.19 38.71
N VAL A 7 11.33 3.08 38.04
CA VAL A 7 12.15 3.15 36.82
C VAL A 7 11.37 3.82 35.69
N ALA A 8 10.10 3.46 35.50
CA ALA A 8 9.25 4.12 34.51
C ALA A 8 9.20 5.64 34.76
N GLY A 9 8.89 6.07 35.98
CA GLY A 9 8.83 7.50 36.30
C GLY A 9 10.18 8.21 36.18
N ALA A 10 11.30 7.52 36.45
CA ALA A 10 12.64 8.07 36.25
C ALA A 10 12.96 8.26 34.76
N LEU A 11 12.57 7.32 33.90
CA LEU A 11 12.68 7.46 32.43
C LEU A 11 11.81 8.60 31.89
N GLU A 12 10.54 8.70 32.32
CA GLU A 12 9.66 9.83 31.96
C GLU A 12 10.27 11.17 32.33
N HIS A 13 10.86 11.27 33.53
CA HIS A 13 11.50 12.51 33.98
C HIS A 13 12.78 12.81 33.18
N ALA A 14 13.65 11.81 33.00
CA ALA A 14 14.94 11.98 32.35
C ALA A 14 14.80 12.34 30.84
N PHE A 15 13.72 11.84 30.19
CA PHE A 15 13.44 12.05 28.77
C PHE A 15 12.21 12.94 28.54
N ALA A 16 11.84 13.81 29.50
CA ALA A 16 10.64 14.64 29.43
C ALA A 16 10.54 15.51 28.15
N ALA A 17 11.67 15.88 27.53
CA ALA A 17 11.70 16.63 26.28
C ALA A 17 11.32 15.79 25.04
N ASP A 18 11.63 14.49 25.07
CA ASP A 18 11.27 13.54 23.99
C ASP A 18 11.22 12.12 24.57
N LEU A 19 10.00 11.58 24.66
CA LEU A 19 9.76 10.24 25.21
C LEU A 19 9.82 9.14 24.14
N ASP A 20 9.84 9.49 22.85
CA ASP A 20 9.81 8.52 21.75
C ASP A 20 10.90 7.45 21.87
N PRO A 21 12.18 7.80 22.12
CA PRO A 21 13.27 6.81 22.17
C PRO A 21 13.15 5.79 23.31
N VAL A 22 12.41 6.11 24.37
CA VAL A 22 12.29 5.28 25.58
C VAL A 22 10.88 4.72 25.81
N SER A 23 9.93 5.01 24.92
CA SER A 23 8.52 4.62 25.08
C SER A 23 8.35 3.11 25.31
N ALA A 24 9.03 2.26 24.54
CA ALA A 24 8.96 0.80 24.69
C ALA A 24 9.49 0.33 26.04
N GLN A 25 10.56 0.97 26.55
CA GLN A 25 11.12 0.66 27.86
C GLN A 25 10.17 1.07 28.99
N ILE A 26 9.59 2.27 28.90
CA ILE A 26 8.58 2.74 29.86
C ILE A 26 7.39 1.79 29.87
N ALA A 27 6.86 1.41 28.70
CA ALA A 27 5.76 0.47 28.57
C ALA A 27 6.04 -0.85 29.30
N SER A 28 7.21 -1.46 29.06
CA SER A 28 7.63 -2.70 29.70
C SER A 28 7.71 -2.56 31.23
N HIS A 29 8.28 -1.47 31.72
CA HIS A 29 8.35 -1.23 33.16
C HIS A 29 6.99 -0.96 33.80
N LEU A 30 6.07 -0.26 33.14
CA LEU A 30 4.70 -0.08 33.60
C LEU A 30 3.92 -1.39 33.65
N GLN A 31 4.07 -2.24 32.62
CA GLN A 31 3.49 -3.58 32.59
C GLN A 31 3.96 -4.44 33.77
N LEU A 32 5.26 -4.53 33.99
CA LEU A 32 5.85 -5.25 35.11
C LEU A 32 5.50 -4.62 36.47
N GLY A 33 5.24 -3.31 36.49
CA GLY A 33 4.73 -2.55 37.62
C GLY A 33 3.28 -2.82 37.96
N GLY A 34 2.49 -3.36 37.00
CA GLY A 34 1.06 -3.59 37.10
C GLY A 34 0.24 -2.34 36.77
N GLU A 35 0.81 -1.38 36.04
CA GLU A 35 0.14 -0.16 35.53
C GLU A 35 -0.36 -0.39 34.11
N THR A 36 -1.37 -1.26 33.95
CA THR A 36 -1.82 -1.78 32.65
C THR A 36 -2.20 -0.66 31.65
N ARG A 37 -2.97 0.34 32.07
CA ARG A 37 -3.38 1.43 31.15
C ARG A 37 -2.21 2.29 30.68
N GLY A 38 -1.29 2.60 31.60
CA GLY A 38 -0.07 3.33 31.26
C GLY A 38 0.81 2.54 30.30
N ALA A 39 0.96 1.23 30.53
CA ALA A 39 1.71 0.35 29.62
C ALA A 39 1.12 0.35 28.21
N ILE A 40 -0.22 0.25 28.06
CA ILE A 40 -0.89 0.31 26.75
C ILE A 40 -0.56 1.61 26.03
N ALA A 41 -0.73 2.76 26.69
CA ALA A 41 -0.47 4.07 26.08
C ALA A 41 0.99 4.21 25.59
N TYR A 42 1.96 3.69 26.34
CA TYR A 42 3.37 3.73 25.93
C TYR A 42 3.72 2.71 24.86
N TYR A 43 3.07 1.54 24.81
CA TYR A 43 3.20 0.60 23.69
C TYR A 43 2.59 1.18 22.41
N GLN A 44 1.45 1.87 22.48
CA GLN A 44 0.88 2.61 21.35
C GLN A 44 1.86 3.65 20.81
N ARG A 45 2.41 4.50 21.70
CA ARG A 45 3.41 5.50 21.32
C ARG A 45 4.64 4.87 20.67
N ALA A 46 5.17 3.80 21.24
CA ALA A 46 6.34 3.10 20.69
C ALA A 46 6.03 2.48 19.32
N SER A 47 4.84 1.92 19.14
CA SER A 47 4.42 1.39 17.84
C SER A 47 4.29 2.48 16.77
N GLU A 48 3.79 3.66 17.12
CA GLU A 48 3.74 4.81 16.22
C GLU A 48 5.13 5.25 15.77
N VAL A 49 6.10 5.26 16.68
CA VAL A 49 7.51 5.53 16.34
C VAL A 49 8.05 4.49 15.38
N ALA A 50 7.79 3.21 15.65
CA ALA A 50 8.23 2.12 14.78
C ALA A 50 7.60 2.20 13.39
N LEU A 51 6.29 2.50 13.28
CA LEU A 51 5.60 2.70 12.01
C LEU A 51 6.18 3.87 11.20
N ARG A 52 6.43 5.01 11.84
CA ARG A 52 7.08 6.17 11.17
C ARG A 52 8.49 5.86 10.66
N LEU A 53 9.18 4.91 11.28
CA LEU A 53 10.51 4.45 10.87
C LEU A 53 10.47 3.24 9.94
N PHE A 54 9.28 2.80 9.51
CA PHE A 54 9.05 1.61 8.69
C PHE A 54 9.59 0.31 9.33
N ALA A 55 9.74 0.27 10.66
CA ALA A 55 10.16 -0.90 11.43
C ALA A 55 8.93 -1.76 11.77
N TYR A 56 8.28 -2.32 10.75
CA TYR A 56 6.98 -2.99 10.87
C TYR A 56 6.99 -4.17 11.83
N ASP A 57 8.03 -5.02 11.83
CA ASP A 57 8.15 -6.16 12.76
C ASP A 57 8.17 -5.69 14.22
N ALA A 58 8.89 -4.60 14.50
CA ALA A 58 8.91 -4.01 15.84
C ALA A 58 7.55 -3.40 16.20
N ALA A 59 6.89 -2.74 15.25
CA ALA A 59 5.55 -2.19 15.44
C ALA A 59 4.54 -3.29 15.78
N LEU A 60 4.54 -4.40 15.01
CA LEU A 60 3.68 -5.56 15.25
C LEU A 60 3.87 -6.13 16.65
N ALA A 61 5.11 -6.37 17.07
CA ALA A 61 5.40 -6.90 18.40
C ALA A 61 4.88 -5.98 19.53
N LEU A 62 5.01 -4.66 19.37
CA LEU A 62 4.52 -3.67 20.34
C LEU A 62 2.99 -3.61 20.38
N LEU A 63 2.33 -3.66 19.22
CA LEU A 63 0.87 -3.66 19.10
C LEU A 63 0.25 -4.92 19.70
N GLU A 64 0.85 -6.10 19.49
CA GLU A 64 0.41 -7.35 20.09
C GLU A 64 0.53 -7.35 21.61
N GLN A 65 1.61 -6.74 22.15
CA GLN A 65 1.75 -6.54 23.60
C GLN A 65 0.62 -5.64 24.14
N ALA A 66 0.35 -4.53 23.45
CA ALA A 66 -0.73 -3.63 23.84
C ALA A 66 -2.10 -4.32 23.81
N LEU A 67 -2.42 -5.07 22.74
CA LEU A 67 -3.67 -5.83 22.63
C LEU A 67 -3.84 -6.87 23.74
N THR A 68 -2.77 -7.61 24.05
CA THR A 68 -2.77 -8.58 25.15
C THR A 68 -3.18 -7.89 26.46
N LEU A 69 -2.71 -6.68 26.69
CA LEU A 69 -3.07 -5.90 27.89
C LEU A 69 -4.50 -5.36 27.84
N VAL A 70 -4.96 -4.88 26.70
CA VAL A 70 -6.35 -4.40 26.50
C VAL A 70 -7.34 -5.50 26.86
N HIS A 71 -7.10 -6.74 26.43
CA HIS A 71 -7.95 -7.88 26.73
C HIS A 71 -7.99 -8.26 28.22
N THR A 72 -7.09 -7.73 29.07
CA THR A 72 -7.16 -7.89 30.53
C THR A 72 -7.98 -6.82 31.21
N LEU A 73 -8.37 -5.77 30.49
CA LEU A 73 -9.20 -4.68 31.04
C LEU A 73 -10.68 -5.11 31.15
N PRO A 74 -11.44 -4.55 32.12
CA PRO A 74 -12.89 -4.72 32.12
C PRO A 74 -13.52 -4.23 30.83
N ALA A 75 -14.53 -4.95 30.34
CA ALA A 75 -15.29 -4.58 29.15
C ALA A 75 -15.90 -3.17 29.33
N SER A 76 -15.59 -2.26 28.42
CA SER A 76 -16.08 -0.88 28.43
C SER A 76 -15.92 -0.28 27.03
N THR A 77 -16.69 0.76 26.71
CA THR A 77 -16.54 1.51 25.45
C THR A 77 -15.10 1.98 25.25
N ALA A 78 -14.46 2.52 26.29
CA ALA A 78 -13.07 2.95 26.23
C ALA A 78 -12.08 1.81 25.91
N ALA A 79 -12.33 0.59 26.37
CA ALA A 79 -11.49 -0.57 26.02
C ALA A 79 -11.69 -0.98 24.55
N ILE A 80 -12.94 -0.90 24.06
CA ILE A 80 -13.27 -1.18 22.64
C ILE A 80 -12.62 -0.14 21.72
N GLU A 81 -12.70 1.15 22.08
CA GLU A 81 -12.05 2.23 21.33
C GLU A 81 -10.53 2.05 21.27
N THR A 82 -9.90 1.72 22.42
CA THR A 82 -8.45 1.43 22.46
C THR A 82 -8.09 0.22 21.60
N GLU A 83 -8.90 -0.86 21.63
CA GLU A 83 -8.69 -2.03 20.78
C GLU A 83 -8.81 -1.64 19.30
N LEU A 84 -9.82 -0.84 18.92
CA LEU A 84 -10.02 -0.37 17.55
C LEU A 84 -8.80 0.41 17.05
N GLU A 85 -8.28 1.36 17.82
CA GLU A 85 -7.08 2.11 17.45
C GLU A 85 -5.85 1.20 17.23
N LEU A 86 -5.68 0.18 18.08
CA LEU A 86 -4.61 -0.81 17.92
C LEU A 86 -4.81 -1.66 16.66
N GLN A 87 -6.05 -2.11 16.40
CA GLN A 87 -6.36 -2.89 15.19
C GLN A 87 -6.12 -2.08 13.92
N MET A 88 -6.44 -0.79 13.90
CA MET A 88 -6.16 0.10 12.76
C MET A 88 -4.66 0.15 12.44
N ARG A 89 -3.81 0.29 13.46
CA ARG A 89 -2.34 0.26 13.29
C ARG A 89 -1.84 -1.12 12.85
N LEU A 90 -2.43 -2.20 13.36
CA LEU A 90 -2.13 -3.56 12.92
C LEU A 90 -2.49 -3.79 11.45
N CYS A 91 -3.62 -3.23 10.98
CA CYS A 91 -3.99 -3.30 9.56
C CYS A 91 -2.87 -2.75 8.68
N THR A 92 -2.38 -1.54 8.98
CA THR A 92 -1.29 -0.91 8.24
C THR A 92 0.01 -1.73 8.30
N ALA A 93 0.39 -2.18 9.51
CA ALA A 93 1.63 -2.94 9.69
C ALA A 93 1.59 -4.29 8.97
N TRP A 94 0.49 -5.05 9.10
CA TRP A 94 0.33 -6.33 8.42
C TRP A 94 0.25 -6.20 6.90
N ALA A 95 -0.47 -5.18 6.39
CA ALA A 95 -0.52 -4.91 4.95
C ALA A 95 0.87 -4.64 4.36
N ALA A 96 1.73 -3.95 5.10
CA ALA A 96 3.10 -3.69 4.67
C ALA A 96 4.00 -4.94 4.66
N VAL A 97 3.80 -5.89 5.61
CA VAL A 97 4.64 -7.10 5.74
C VAL A 97 4.10 -8.26 4.90
N THR A 98 2.79 -8.50 4.91
CA THR A 98 2.16 -9.68 4.30
C THR A 98 1.26 -9.37 3.11
N SER A 99 1.21 -8.12 2.67
CA SER A 99 0.25 -7.58 1.69
C SER A 99 -1.21 -7.60 2.15
N TYR A 100 -2.10 -7.06 1.31
CA TYR A 100 -3.55 -7.15 1.50
C TYR A 100 -4.10 -8.60 1.34
N LEU A 101 -3.30 -9.53 0.81
CA LEU A 101 -3.65 -10.95 0.71
C LEU A 101 -3.31 -11.74 1.99
N GLY A 102 -2.58 -11.16 2.92
CA GLY A 102 -2.20 -11.78 4.19
C GLY A 102 -3.42 -12.11 5.05
N LYS A 103 -3.43 -13.31 5.65
CA LYS A 103 -4.51 -13.73 6.57
C LYS A 103 -4.56 -12.84 7.82
N GLU A 104 -3.41 -12.36 8.25
CA GLU A 104 -3.26 -11.46 9.39
C GLU A 104 -3.87 -10.10 9.09
N THR A 105 -3.62 -9.58 7.89
CA THR A 105 -4.22 -8.33 7.39
C THR A 105 -5.74 -8.42 7.37
N GLU A 106 -6.28 -9.49 6.78
CA GLU A 106 -7.74 -9.71 6.74
C GLU A 106 -8.35 -9.79 8.14
N ARG A 107 -7.71 -10.54 9.04
CA ARG A 107 -8.18 -10.67 10.42
C ARG A 107 -8.22 -9.33 11.15
N ALA A 108 -7.17 -8.51 10.97
CA ALA A 108 -7.10 -7.19 11.59
C ALA A 108 -8.22 -6.27 11.09
N TYR A 109 -8.45 -6.19 9.76
CA TYR A 109 -9.54 -5.40 9.18
C TYR A 109 -10.92 -5.92 9.57
N THR A 110 -11.13 -7.24 9.57
CA THR A 110 -12.40 -7.83 10.00
C THR A 110 -12.70 -7.49 11.46
N ARG A 111 -11.67 -7.61 12.33
CA ARG A 111 -11.83 -7.25 13.73
C ARG A 111 -12.08 -5.76 13.93
N ALA A 112 -11.39 -4.91 13.21
CA ALA A 112 -11.61 -3.46 13.24
C ALA A 112 -13.06 -3.11 12.81
N LEU A 113 -13.60 -3.78 11.79
CA LEU A 113 -14.99 -3.59 11.35
C LEU A 113 -16.00 -3.97 12.45
N GLU A 114 -15.82 -5.12 13.11
CA GLU A 114 -16.67 -5.53 14.24
C GLU A 114 -16.66 -4.50 15.36
N LEU A 115 -15.49 -3.92 15.67
CA LEU A 115 -15.35 -2.91 16.72
C LEU A 115 -16.00 -1.58 16.31
N CYS A 116 -15.85 -1.13 15.06
CA CYS A 116 -16.52 0.07 14.53
C CYS A 116 -18.04 -0.03 14.70
N GLN A 117 -18.62 -1.20 14.41
CA GLN A 117 -20.06 -1.42 14.58
C GLN A 117 -20.52 -1.32 16.03
N GLN A 118 -19.64 -1.66 17.00
CA GLN A 118 -19.95 -1.56 18.42
C GLN A 118 -19.91 -0.13 18.97
N VAL A 119 -19.02 0.72 18.45
CA VAL A 119 -18.80 2.09 18.97
C VAL A 119 -19.41 3.19 18.09
N GLN A 120 -19.97 2.84 16.92
CA GLN A 120 -20.61 3.76 15.97
C GLN A 120 -19.68 4.93 15.55
N GLN A 121 -18.39 4.64 15.34
CA GLN A 121 -17.40 5.65 14.96
C GLN A 121 -17.26 5.71 13.43
N THR A 122 -17.90 6.69 12.81
CA THR A 122 -17.95 6.87 11.34
C THR A 122 -16.60 7.15 10.69
N PRO A 123 -15.69 7.99 11.23
CA PRO A 123 -14.38 8.20 10.61
C PRO A 123 -13.51 6.94 10.54
N HIS A 124 -13.47 6.14 11.61
CA HIS A 124 -12.73 4.88 11.62
C HIS A 124 -13.38 3.85 10.69
N LEU A 125 -14.70 3.85 10.57
CA LEU A 125 -15.42 2.97 9.65
C LEU A 125 -14.98 3.22 8.21
N PHE A 126 -14.81 4.48 7.79
CA PHE A 126 -14.30 4.82 6.47
C PHE A 126 -12.95 4.13 6.20
N THR A 127 -11.97 4.33 7.09
CA THR A 127 -10.62 3.76 6.92
C THR A 127 -10.63 2.23 6.89
N VAL A 128 -11.48 1.59 7.71
CA VAL A 128 -11.63 0.13 7.73
C VAL A 128 -12.26 -0.39 6.42
N LEU A 129 -13.31 0.26 5.93
CA LEU A 129 -13.96 -0.11 4.66
C LEU A 129 -13.01 0.09 3.48
N TRP A 130 -12.22 1.16 3.50
CA TRP A 130 -11.19 1.42 2.50
C TRP A 130 -10.13 0.31 2.48
N GLY A 131 -9.66 -0.14 3.64
CA GLY A 131 -8.72 -1.26 3.71
C GLY A 131 -9.33 -2.60 3.29
N LEU A 132 -10.60 -2.86 3.60
CA LEU A 132 -11.32 -4.04 3.11
C LEU A 132 -11.56 -4.00 1.60
N HIS A 133 -11.75 -2.79 1.03
CA HIS A 133 -11.77 -2.59 -0.41
C HIS A 133 -10.45 -3.07 -1.05
N GLU A 134 -9.29 -2.69 -0.49
CA GLU A 134 -7.99 -3.17 -0.96
C GLU A 134 -7.85 -4.70 -0.87
N VAL A 135 -8.28 -5.30 0.25
CA VAL A 135 -8.30 -6.76 0.40
C VAL A 135 -9.11 -7.42 -0.72
N ALA A 136 -10.29 -6.87 -1.04
CA ALA A 136 -11.14 -7.37 -2.12
C ALA A 136 -10.48 -7.16 -3.50
N LEU A 137 -9.90 -5.97 -3.75
CA LEU A 137 -9.20 -5.63 -4.99
C LEU A 137 -8.03 -6.58 -5.26
N TYR A 138 -7.15 -6.78 -4.27
CA TYR A 138 -6.00 -7.68 -4.42
C TYR A 138 -6.39 -9.16 -4.54
N ARG A 139 -7.59 -9.54 -4.09
CA ARG A 139 -8.20 -10.86 -4.31
C ARG A 139 -8.91 -10.98 -5.65
N THR A 140 -8.93 -9.90 -6.42
CA THR A 140 -9.64 -9.81 -7.69
C THR A 140 -11.17 -9.98 -7.57
N ASP A 141 -11.72 -9.74 -6.37
CA ASP A 141 -13.17 -9.59 -6.15
C ASP A 141 -13.56 -8.13 -6.38
N TYR A 142 -13.51 -7.73 -7.64
CA TYR A 142 -13.75 -6.34 -8.05
C TYR A 142 -15.15 -5.83 -7.72
N ARG A 143 -16.16 -6.74 -7.66
CA ARG A 143 -17.53 -6.36 -7.30
C ARG A 143 -17.63 -5.99 -5.83
N ALA A 144 -17.11 -6.83 -4.94
CA ALA A 144 -17.05 -6.52 -3.52
C ALA A 144 -16.23 -5.24 -3.26
N SER A 145 -15.13 -5.06 -4.00
CA SER A 145 -14.29 -3.86 -3.94
C SER A 145 -15.07 -2.58 -4.30
N VAL A 146 -15.86 -2.59 -5.39
CA VAL A 146 -16.74 -1.47 -5.78
C VAL A 146 -17.81 -1.19 -4.72
N GLU A 147 -18.45 -2.23 -4.18
CA GLU A 147 -19.47 -2.06 -3.14
C GLU A 147 -18.91 -1.38 -1.88
N LEU A 148 -17.69 -1.74 -1.47
CA LEU A 148 -16.98 -1.11 -0.34
C LEU A 148 -16.58 0.33 -0.68
N ALA A 149 -16.09 0.60 -1.88
CA ALA A 149 -15.76 1.95 -2.35
C ALA A 149 -16.99 2.87 -2.35
N HIS A 150 -18.17 2.38 -2.75
CA HIS A 150 -19.42 3.14 -2.68
C HIS A 150 -19.84 3.43 -1.24
N GLN A 151 -19.61 2.52 -0.29
CA GLN A 151 -19.85 2.79 1.14
C GLN A 151 -18.89 3.89 1.66
N CYS A 152 -17.62 3.85 1.25
CA CYS A 152 -16.67 4.92 1.53
C CYS A 152 -17.16 6.27 0.98
N LEU A 153 -17.65 6.29 -0.26
CA LEU A 153 -18.14 7.51 -0.90
C LEU A 153 -19.34 8.09 -0.13
N ALA A 154 -20.30 7.26 0.25
CA ALA A 154 -21.47 7.70 1.04
C ALA A 154 -21.06 8.31 2.40
N ILE A 155 -20.09 7.69 3.09
CA ILE A 155 -19.57 8.22 4.36
C ILE A 155 -18.84 9.56 4.12
N ALA A 156 -18.00 9.65 3.09
CA ALA A 156 -17.25 10.88 2.80
C ALA A 156 -18.17 12.04 2.41
N GLU A 157 -19.25 11.77 1.67
CA GLU A 157 -20.30 12.76 1.35
C GLU A 157 -21.05 13.23 2.58
N GLU A 158 -21.42 12.30 3.48
CA GLU A 158 -22.09 12.63 4.75
C GLU A 158 -21.22 13.51 5.65
N LEU A 159 -19.93 13.21 5.74
CA LEU A 159 -18.97 13.98 6.53
C LEU A 159 -18.58 15.31 5.87
N GLY A 160 -18.72 15.43 4.55
CA GLY A 160 -18.30 16.60 3.79
C GLY A 160 -16.80 16.86 3.83
N ASP A 161 -15.98 15.83 4.04
CA ASP A 161 -14.53 15.93 4.12
C ASP A 161 -13.90 15.75 2.73
N PRO A 162 -13.24 16.79 2.17
CA PRO A 162 -12.65 16.71 0.83
C PRO A 162 -11.54 15.64 0.71
N GLY A 163 -10.79 15.38 1.78
CA GLY A 163 -9.74 14.37 1.80
C GLY A 163 -10.33 12.97 1.71
N LEU A 164 -11.36 12.68 2.51
CA LEU A 164 -12.06 11.40 2.43
C LEU A 164 -12.79 11.22 1.09
N LEU A 165 -13.29 12.31 0.48
CA LEU A 165 -13.88 12.25 -0.87
C LEU A 165 -12.83 11.88 -1.92
N VAL A 166 -11.61 12.43 -1.85
CA VAL A 166 -10.50 12.03 -2.72
C VAL A 166 -10.24 10.53 -2.59
N GLU A 167 -10.11 10.02 -1.34
CA GLU A 167 -9.81 8.62 -1.09
C GLU A 167 -10.98 7.69 -1.39
N ALA A 168 -12.22 8.13 -1.28
CA ALA A 168 -13.39 7.36 -1.71
C ALA A 168 -13.44 7.20 -3.24
N HIS A 169 -13.13 8.27 -3.98
CA HIS A 169 -12.98 8.18 -5.43
C HIS A 169 -11.79 7.31 -5.81
N HIS A 170 -10.67 7.39 -5.06
CA HIS A 170 -9.50 6.54 -5.20
C HIS A 170 -9.89 5.05 -5.10
N ALA A 171 -10.60 4.66 -4.07
CA ALA A 171 -11.07 3.30 -3.89
C ALA A 171 -11.95 2.80 -5.07
N ALA A 172 -12.64 3.67 -5.78
CA ALA A 172 -13.57 3.27 -6.82
C ALA A 172 -12.92 3.03 -8.20
N TRP A 173 -11.90 3.81 -8.60
CA TRP A 173 -11.43 3.75 -9.99
C TRP A 173 -10.66 2.47 -10.33
N GLY A 174 -9.87 1.90 -9.42
CA GLY A 174 -9.09 0.68 -9.66
C GLY A 174 -9.97 -0.52 -10.05
N PRO A 175 -10.95 -0.93 -9.23
CA PRO A 175 -11.81 -2.06 -9.57
C PRO A 175 -12.63 -1.83 -10.85
N TYR A 176 -13.10 -0.61 -11.14
CA TYR A 176 -13.74 -0.30 -12.42
C TYR A 176 -12.79 -0.47 -13.60
N TYR A 177 -11.52 -0.09 -13.46
CA TYR A 177 -10.50 -0.31 -14.47
C TYR A 177 -10.33 -1.80 -14.79
N PHE A 178 -10.15 -2.65 -13.76
CA PHE A 178 -9.98 -4.09 -13.93
C PHE A 178 -11.24 -4.80 -14.47
N MET A 179 -12.43 -4.25 -14.24
CA MET A 179 -13.66 -4.75 -14.87
C MET A 179 -13.83 -4.30 -16.33
N GLY A 180 -12.95 -3.44 -16.85
CA GLY A 180 -13.08 -2.86 -18.19
C GLY A 180 -14.13 -1.74 -18.29
N GLU A 181 -14.66 -1.27 -17.16
CA GLU A 181 -15.63 -0.19 -17.08
C GLU A 181 -14.92 1.18 -17.09
N TYR A 182 -14.17 1.43 -18.15
CA TYR A 182 -13.23 2.55 -18.28
C TYR A 182 -13.87 3.94 -18.12
N ASP A 183 -15.13 4.11 -18.54
CA ASP A 183 -15.83 5.39 -18.38
C ASP A 183 -16.11 5.70 -16.91
N HIS A 184 -16.49 4.69 -16.12
CA HIS A 184 -16.69 4.82 -14.67
C HIS A 184 -15.34 5.07 -13.97
N ALA A 185 -14.32 4.27 -14.28
CA ALA A 185 -12.97 4.47 -13.72
C ALA A 185 -12.48 5.90 -13.97
N PHE A 186 -12.56 6.39 -15.21
CA PHE A 186 -12.08 7.71 -15.57
C PHE A 186 -12.92 8.85 -14.95
N ALA A 187 -14.22 8.65 -14.76
CA ALA A 187 -15.08 9.61 -14.06
C ALA A 187 -14.63 9.79 -12.58
N HIS A 188 -14.37 8.68 -11.87
CA HIS A 188 -13.86 8.72 -10.50
C HIS A 188 -12.45 9.32 -10.43
N MET A 189 -11.53 8.96 -11.33
CA MET A 189 -10.19 9.57 -11.40
C MET A 189 -10.27 11.09 -11.57
N ARG A 190 -11.14 11.57 -12.46
CA ARG A 190 -11.34 13.02 -12.65
C ARG A 190 -11.91 13.70 -11.41
N ALA A 191 -12.94 13.11 -10.80
CA ALA A 191 -13.53 13.67 -9.59
C ALA A 191 -12.50 13.75 -8.44
N GLY A 192 -11.69 12.71 -8.24
CA GLY A 192 -10.59 12.73 -7.26
C GLY A 192 -9.55 13.81 -7.59
N LEU A 193 -9.13 13.95 -8.86
CA LEU A 193 -8.18 14.96 -9.29
C LEU A 193 -8.70 16.40 -9.13
N ASP A 194 -10.00 16.63 -9.37
CA ASP A 194 -10.62 17.95 -9.20
C ASP A 194 -10.68 18.40 -7.73
N LEU A 195 -10.76 17.43 -6.80
CA LEU A 195 -10.76 17.68 -5.35
C LEU A 195 -9.36 17.74 -4.75
N TYR A 196 -8.36 17.09 -5.38
CA TYR A 196 -7.05 16.91 -4.79
C TYR A 196 -6.27 18.19 -4.59
N ASN A 197 -5.77 18.39 -3.37
CA ASN A 197 -4.83 19.44 -3.01
C ASN A 197 -3.60 18.81 -2.33
N ARG A 198 -2.43 18.87 -2.98
CA ARG A 198 -1.21 18.22 -2.49
C ARG A 198 -0.84 18.60 -1.06
N GLN A 199 -0.96 19.87 -0.69
CA GLN A 199 -0.56 20.34 0.65
C GLN A 199 -1.43 19.76 1.77
N GLN A 200 -2.67 19.40 1.45
CA GLN A 200 -3.63 18.88 2.41
C GLN A 200 -3.73 17.35 2.34
N HIS A 201 -3.56 16.75 1.15
CA HIS A 201 -3.93 15.36 0.93
C HIS A 201 -2.74 14.41 0.73
N GLU A 202 -1.49 14.90 0.42
CA GLU A 202 -0.32 14.03 0.28
C GLU A 202 -0.09 13.16 1.54
N ALA A 203 -0.34 13.71 2.74
CA ALA A 203 -0.14 12.99 4.00
C ALA A 203 -1.14 11.84 4.20
N LEU A 204 -2.32 11.90 3.57
CA LEU A 204 -3.34 10.86 3.68
C LEU A 204 -2.88 9.52 3.10
N SER A 205 -1.93 9.53 2.18
CA SER A 205 -1.35 8.31 1.62
C SER A 205 -0.74 7.37 2.69
N ALA A 206 -0.38 7.89 3.87
CA ALA A 206 0.09 7.06 4.98
C ALA A 206 -1.00 6.14 5.55
N ASP A 207 -2.25 6.56 5.45
CA ASP A 207 -3.41 5.82 5.96
C ASP A 207 -4.15 5.05 4.86
N PHE A 208 -3.94 5.43 3.58
CA PHE A 208 -4.68 4.90 2.43
C PHE A 208 -3.73 4.39 1.34
N GLY A 209 -3.39 3.09 1.36
CA GLY A 209 -2.66 2.40 0.31
C GLY A 209 -1.16 2.68 0.20
N VAL A 210 -0.62 3.60 1.03
CA VAL A 210 0.80 3.99 1.03
C VAL A 210 1.27 4.55 -0.32
N HIS A 211 0.36 5.13 -1.11
CA HIS A 211 0.64 5.83 -2.37
C HIS A 211 -0.25 7.06 -2.54
N ASP A 212 0.22 8.03 -3.33
CA ASP A 212 -0.46 9.29 -3.51
C ASP A 212 -1.63 9.16 -4.49
N ALA A 213 -2.85 9.49 -4.05
CA ALA A 213 -4.06 9.36 -4.86
C ALA A 213 -3.99 10.15 -6.19
N CYS A 214 -3.36 11.32 -6.22
CA CYS A 214 -3.20 12.08 -7.45
C CYS A 214 -2.23 11.40 -8.42
N ALA A 215 -1.09 10.90 -7.95
CA ALA A 215 -0.16 10.14 -8.79
C ALA A 215 -0.84 8.90 -9.36
N CYS A 216 -1.59 8.17 -8.50
CA CYS A 216 -2.39 7.01 -8.89
C CYS A 216 -3.41 7.35 -9.98
N ALA A 217 -4.27 8.34 -9.75
CA ALA A 217 -5.26 8.77 -10.74
C ALA A 217 -4.63 9.15 -12.10
N LEU A 218 -3.45 9.76 -12.07
CA LEU A 218 -2.75 10.19 -13.28
C LEU A 218 -2.18 8.99 -14.07
N TYR A 219 -1.49 8.04 -13.42
CA TYR A 219 -0.94 6.90 -14.13
C TYR A 219 -2.03 5.89 -14.55
N GLU A 220 -3.08 5.69 -13.75
CA GLU A 220 -4.20 4.85 -14.17
C GLU A 220 -5.03 5.50 -15.28
N SER A 221 -5.16 6.83 -15.32
CA SER A 221 -5.72 7.51 -16.51
C SER A 221 -4.91 7.21 -17.77
N ALA A 222 -3.56 7.11 -17.66
CA ALA A 222 -2.74 6.69 -18.78
C ALA A 222 -3.06 5.25 -19.22
N LEU A 223 -3.29 4.33 -18.27
CA LEU A 223 -3.71 2.95 -18.56
C LEU A 223 -5.07 2.89 -19.27
N VAL A 224 -6.07 3.64 -18.79
CA VAL A 224 -7.39 3.75 -19.45
C VAL A 224 -7.25 4.24 -20.90
N HIS A 225 -6.43 5.28 -21.11
CA HIS A 225 -6.22 5.80 -22.46
C HIS A 225 -5.46 4.81 -23.34
N TRP A 226 -4.48 4.09 -22.81
CA TRP A 226 -3.80 3.02 -23.53
C TRP A 226 -4.77 1.89 -23.93
N SER A 227 -5.57 1.39 -22.98
CA SER A 227 -6.55 0.30 -23.19
C SER A 227 -7.62 0.66 -24.20
N THR A 228 -7.91 1.96 -24.35
CA THR A 228 -8.88 2.48 -25.33
C THR A 228 -8.25 2.95 -26.66
N GLY A 229 -6.96 2.67 -26.88
CA GLY A 229 -6.22 2.99 -28.12
C GLY A 229 -5.84 4.47 -28.29
N ARG A 230 -6.00 5.29 -27.26
CA ARG A 230 -5.67 6.73 -27.27
C ARG A 230 -4.24 6.97 -26.80
N LEU A 231 -3.26 6.44 -27.53
CA LEU A 231 -1.85 6.39 -27.09
C LEU A 231 -1.23 7.76 -26.81
N ASP A 232 -1.53 8.78 -27.62
CA ASP A 232 -1.04 10.14 -27.38
C ASP A 232 -1.53 10.70 -26.05
N GLN A 233 -2.78 10.41 -25.69
CA GLN A 233 -3.34 10.80 -24.39
C GLN A 233 -2.69 10.00 -23.25
N ALA A 234 -2.45 8.70 -23.44
CA ALA A 234 -1.75 7.89 -22.46
C ALA A 234 -0.39 8.49 -22.11
N VAL A 235 0.39 8.91 -23.11
CA VAL A 235 1.68 9.59 -22.88
C VAL A 235 1.50 10.88 -22.08
N VAL A 236 0.54 11.73 -22.45
CA VAL A 236 0.28 13.01 -21.76
C VAL A 236 -0.06 12.78 -20.27
N TRP A 237 -0.93 11.81 -19.97
CA TRP A 237 -1.32 11.52 -18.60
C TRP A 237 -0.16 10.93 -17.79
N LEU A 238 0.64 10.04 -18.38
CA LEU A 238 1.82 9.48 -17.73
C LEU A 238 2.89 10.55 -17.44
N GLU A 239 3.14 11.46 -18.37
CA GLU A 239 4.08 12.57 -18.15
C GLU A 239 3.61 13.52 -17.04
N ARG A 240 2.30 13.73 -16.91
CA ARG A 240 1.72 14.46 -15.77
C ARG A 240 1.97 13.73 -14.44
N SER A 241 1.82 12.40 -14.41
CA SER A 241 2.13 11.58 -13.22
C SER A 241 3.59 11.74 -12.83
N VAL A 242 4.53 11.52 -13.75
CA VAL A 242 5.97 11.67 -13.51
C VAL A 242 6.34 13.09 -13.05
N ALA A 243 5.69 14.12 -13.62
CA ALA A 243 5.92 15.50 -13.21
C ALA A 243 5.34 15.80 -11.80
N HIS A 244 4.24 15.17 -11.43
CA HIS A 244 3.66 15.26 -10.09
C HIS A 244 4.55 14.54 -9.07
N THR A 245 4.99 13.33 -9.37
CA THR A 245 5.88 12.52 -8.52
C THR A 245 7.12 13.27 -8.05
N ARG A 246 7.71 14.11 -8.91
CA ARG A 246 8.87 14.94 -8.56
C ARG A 246 8.60 15.97 -7.46
N LYS A 247 7.35 16.24 -7.13
CA LYS A 247 6.93 17.20 -6.09
C LYS A 247 6.55 16.51 -4.79
N LEU A 248 6.45 15.17 -4.81
CA LEU A 248 6.10 14.37 -3.63
C LEU A 248 7.30 14.31 -2.67
N THR A 249 6.99 14.27 -1.38
CA THR A 249 7.98 14.28 -0.30
C THR A 249 8.09 12.92 0.39
N MET A 250 7.04 12.10 0.32
CA MET A 250 7.02 10.76 0.92
C MET A 250 7.70 9.75 -0.03
N PRO A 251 8.77 9.06 0.44
CA PRO A 251 9.51 8.13 -0.43
C PRO A 251 8.66 7.00 -1.02
N ALA A 252 7.67 6.51 -0.27
CA ALA A 252 6.76 5.47 -0.74
C ALA A 252 5.98 5.92 -1.98
N ASN A 253 5.42 7.14 -1.95
CA ASN A 253 4.67 7.72 -3.06
C ASN A 253 5.53 7.86 -4.32
N VAL A 254 6.81 8.21 -4.15
CA VAL A 254 7.77 8.32 -5.27
C VAL A 254 8.07 6.95 -5.85
N ALA A 255 8.35 5.97 -4.98
CA ALA A 255 8.66 4.60 -5.42
C ALA A 255 7.49 3.97 -6.17
N ASP A 256 6.26 4.17 -5.67
CA ASP A 256 5.06 3.63 -6.28
C ASP A 256 4.81 4.22 -7.67
N ALA A 257 4.70 5.54 -7.78
CA ALA A 257 4.42 6.18 -9.05
C ALA A 257 5.50 5.93 -10.12
N ASP A 258 6.77 5.85 -9.73
CA ASP A 258 7.88 5.54 -10.64
C ASP A 258 7.87 4.05 -11.06
N ALA A 259 7.49 3.12 -10.18
CA ALA A 259 7.33 1.71 -10.53
C ALA A 259 6.22 1.52 -11.57
N TYR A 260 5.04 2.10 -11.33
CA TYR A 260 3.93 2.08 -12.29
C TYR A 260 4.26 2.78 -13.61
N ALA A 261 4.99 3.90 -13.56
CA ALA A 261 5.46 4.54 -14.80
C ALA A 261 6.34 3.60 -15.63
N GLY A 262 7.20 2.81 -14.99
CA GLY A 262 8.01 1.78 -15.67
C GLY A 262 7.15 0.74 -16.39
N LEU A 263 6.08 0.24 -15.75
CA LEU A 263 5.13 -0.70 -16.35
C LEU A 263 4.39 -0.08 -17.55
N ILE A 264 3.98 1.19 -17.43
CA ILE A 264 3.23 1.86 -18.51
C ILE A 264 4.16 2.20 -19.69
N TYR A 265 5.42 2.59 -19.44
CA TYR A 265 6.39 2.77 -20.52
C TYR A 265 6.71 1.46 -21.27
N HIS A 266 6.62 0.30 -20.61
CA HIS A 266 6.64 -0.98 -21.33
C HIS A 266 5.50 -1.08 -22.35
N LEU A 267 4.26 -0.78 -21.93
CA LEU A 267 3.09 -0.78 -22.83
C LEU A 267 3.24 0.22 -23.99
N LEU A 268 3.89 1.36 -23.73
CA LEU A 268 4.21 2.41 -24.72
C LEU A 268 5.47 2.10 -25.56
N ARG A 269 6.12 0.97 -25.31
CA ARG A 269 7.35 0.55 -26.03
C ARG A 269 8.52 1.54 -25.93
N ASP A 270 8.66 2.17 -24.77
CA ASP A 270 9.73 3.12 -24.47
C ASP A 270 10.69 2.60 -23.37
N PRO A 271 11.69 1.79 -23.76
CA PRO A 271 12.59 1.18 -22.77
C PRO A 271 13.49 2.22 -22.07
N VAL A 272 13.78 3.35 -22.71
CA VAL A 272 14.64 4.39 -22.12
C VAL A 272 13.95 5.07 -20.95
N ARG A 273 12.69 5.49 -21.12
CA ARG A 273 11.92 6.09 -20.05
C ARG A 273 11.52 5.06 -18.99
N ALA A 274 11.21 3.81 -19.39
CA ALA A 274 10.99 2.70 -18.47
C ALA A 274 12.19 2.48 -17.53
N GLN A 275 13.40 2.43 -18.08
CA GLN A 275 14.62 2.30 -17.29
C GLN A 275 14.75 3.45 -16.27
N ALA A 276 14.63 4.70 -16.74
CA ALA A 276 14.83 5.86 -15.90
C ALA A 276 13.86 5.94 -14.72
N THR A 277 12.60 5.48 -14.88
CA THR A 277 11.61 5.43 -13.79
C THR A 277 11.85 4.22 -12.89
N ALA A 278 12.10 3.04 -13.46
CA ALA A 278 12.36 1.83 -12.71
C ALA A 278 13.64 1.93 -11.84
N ASP A 279 14.71 2.55 -12.34
CA ASP A 279 15.93 2.81 -11.57
C ASP A 279 15.65 3.66 -10.31
N ARG A 280 14.82 4.71 -10.43
CA ARG A 280 14.44 5.53 -9.27
C ARG A 280 13.58 4.75 -8.29
N ALA A 281 12.58 4.02 -8.78
CA ALA A 281 11.75 3.15 -7.95
C ALA A 281 12.59 2.14 -7.16
N MET A 282 13.50 1.46 -7.84
CA MET A 282 14.42 0.50 -7.23
C MET A 282 15.33 1.12 -6.18
N THR A 283 15.93 2.28 -6.47
CA THR A 283 16.80 2.99 -5.52
C THR A 283 16.06 3.28 -4.21
N VAL A 284 14.88 3.89 -4.29
CA VAL A 284 14.07 4.23 -3.11
C VAL A 284 13.58 2.96 -2.40
N SER A 285 13.13 1.95 -3.15
CA SER A 285 12.58 0.73 -2.59
C SER A 285 13.63 -0.11 -1.84
N ILE A 286 14.87 -0.15 -2.34
CA ILE A 286 15.98 -0.84 -1.67
C ILE A 286 16.39 -0.08 -0.40
N GLU A 287 16.52 1.25 -0.50
CA GLU A 287 16.93 2.09 0.64
C GLU A 287 15.91 2.04 1.79
N LYS A 288 14.61 2.03 1.47
CA LYS A 288 13.52 2.12 2.45
C LYS A 288 12.85 0.77 2.77
N GLY A 289 13.21 -0.29 2.08
CA GLY A 289 12.65 -1.62 2.32
C GLY A 289 11.22 -1.82 1.83
N TYR A 290 10.86 -1.30 0.64
CA TYR A 290 9.53 -1.47 0.06
C TYR A 290 9.50 -2.68 -0.89
N PRO A 291 8.98 -3.84 -0.47
CA PRO A 291 9.02 -5.06 -1.29
C PRO A 291 8.15 -4.94 -2.55
N TYR A 292 6.95 -4.35 -2.43
CA TYR A 292 6.00 -4.22 -3.53
C TYR A 292 6.59 -3.44 -4.72
N THR A 293 6.99 -2.21 -4.51
CA THR A 293 7.54 -1.36 -5.56
C THR A 293 8.91 -1.85 -6.05
N ARG A 294 9.63 -2.61 -5.21
CA ARG A 294 10.90 -3.24 -5.57
C ARG A 294 10.71 -4.32 -6.63
N PHE A 295 9.76 -5.25 -6.47
CA PHE A 295 9.59 -6.28 -7.51
C PHE A 295 8.99 -5.72 -8.79
N LEU A 296 8.06 -4.77 -8.73
CA LEU A 296 7.55 -4.07 -9.91
C LEU A 296 8.69 -3.39 -10.67
N GLY A 297 9.49 -2.60 -9.97
CA GLY A 297 10.66 -1.92 -10.54
C GLY A 297 11.69 -2.89 -11.10
N SER A 298 11.93 -4.04 -10.43
CA SER A 298 12.88 -5.05 -10.92
C SER A 298 12.47 -5.64 -12.28
N VAL A 299 11.17 -5.96 -12.45
CA VAL A 299 10.68 -6.50 -13.72
C VAL A 299 10.72 -5.43 -14.81
N ALA A 300 10.30 -4.19 -14.51
CA ALA A 300 10.34 -3.09 -15.46
C ALA A 300 11.76 -2.74 -15.90
N LEU A 301 12.70 -2.67 -14.95
CA LEU A 301 14.12 -2.44 -15.23
C LEU A 301 14.71 -3.59 -16.04
N GLY A 302 14.41 -4.84 -15.67
CA GLY A 302 14.88 -6.02 -16.36
C GLY A 302 14.44 -6.05 -17.83
N TRP A 303 13.17 -5.79 -18.11
CA TRP A 303 12.67 -5.66 -19.47
C TRP A 303 13.39 -4.53 -20.24
N SER A 304 13.53 -3.38 -19.61
CA SER A 304 14.13 -2.21 -20.27
C SER A 304 15.59 -2.44 -20.63
N LEU A 305 16.37 -3.11 -19.78
CA LEU A 305 17.75 -3.51 -20.04
C LEU A 305 17.82 -4.49 -21.20
N ALA A 306 16.96 -5.52 -21.21
CA ALA A 306 16.91 -6.49 -22.31
C ALA A 306 16.56 -5.82 -23.63
N ALA A 307 15.59 -4.91 -23.64
CA ALA A 307 15.17 -4.16 -24.83
C ALA A 307 16.27 -3.24 -25.39
N GLN A 308 17.22 -2.83 -24.55
CA GLN A 308 18.38 -2.01 -24.93
C GLN A 308 19.65 -2.81 -25.19
N GLY A 309 19.57 -4.14 -25.21
CA GLY A 309 20.66 -5.04 -25.59
C GLY A 309 21.39 -5.69 -24.41
N SER A 310 21.17 -5.29 -23.16
CA SER A 310 21.71 -5.94 -21.95
C SER A 310 20.85 -7.16 -21.57
N THR A 311 20.70 -8.11 -22.50
CA THR A 311 19.70 -9.18 -22.41
C THR A 311 19.91 -10.12 -21.23
N ALA A 312 21.14 -10.55 -20.95
CA ALA A 312 21.44 -11.49 -19.87
C ALA A 312 21.14 -10.88 -18.50
N GLU A 313 21.56 -9.64 -18.27
CA GLU A 313 21.31 -8.89 -17.04
C GLU A 313 19.81 -8.61 -16.89
N GLY A 314 19.17 -8.16 -17.97
CA GLY A 314 17.74 -7.85 -17.99
C GLY A 314 16.88 -9.06 -17.62
N VAL A 315 17.13 -10.22 -18.22
CA VAL A 315 16.40 -11.46 -17.90
C VAL A 315 16.64 -11.89 -16.45
N ALA A 316 17.87 -11.82 -15.95
CA ALA A 316 18.17 -12.20 -14.57
C ALA A 316 17.41 -11.33 -13.57
N LEU A 317 17.38 -10.01 -13.80
CA LEU A 317 16.69 -9.05 -12.94
C LEU A 317 15.16 -9.22 -13.00
N ALA A 318 14.60 -9.39 -14.20
CA ALA A 318 13.17 -9.62 -14.38
C ALA A 318 12.70 -10.92 -13.70
N ARG A 319 13.48 -12.03 -13.80
CA ARG A 319 13.19 -13.27 -13.07
C ARG A 319 13.20 -13.07 -11.55
N GLN A 320 14.19 -12.34 -11.03
CA GLN A 320 14.26 -12.03 -9.60
C GLN A 320 13.02 -11.26 -9.13
N GLY A 321 12.60 -10.25 -9.90
CA GLY A 321 11.40 -9.48 -9.63
C GLY A 321 10.14 -10.34 -9.67
N MET A 322 10.01 -11.20 -10.67
CA MET A 322 8.85 -12.10 -10.80
C MET A 322 8.77 -13.09 -9.65
N ALA A 323 9.88 -13.74 -9.27
CA ALA A 323 9.92 -14.65 -8.13
C ALA A 323 9.57 -13.95 -6.81
N ALA A 324 10.04 -12.72 -6.60
CA ALA A 324 9.69 -11.93 -5.42
C ALA A 324 8.20 -11.54 -5.40
N SER A 325 7.62 -11.24 -6.57
CA SER A 325 6.18 -10.97 -6.71
C SER A 325 5.33 -12.19 -6.34
N GLU A 326 5.72 -13.39 -6.79
CA GLU A 326 5.04 -14.64 -6.46
C GLU A 326 5.16 -14.98 -4.97
N GLU A 327 6.34 -14.82 -4.37
CA GLU A 327 6.56 -15.01 -2.93
C GLU A 327 5.72 -14.04 -2.09
N PHE A 328 5.58 -12.81 -2.55
CA PHE A 328 4.72 -11.80 -1.92
C PHE A 328 3.23 -12.11 -2.08
N GLY A 329 2.87 -13.03 -2.99
CA GLY A 329 1.49 -13.41 -3.29
C GLY A 329 0.75 -12.41 -4.17
N GLN A 330 1.48 -11.60 -4.93
CA GLN A 330 0.89 -10.58 -5.81
C GLN A 330 0.09 -11.23 -6.95
N ARG A 331 -1.11 -10.69 -7.19
CA ARG A 331 -2.02 -11.12 -8.27
C ARG A 331 -2.30 -10.01 -9.27
N LEU A 332 -2.49 -8.77 -8.78
CA LEU A 332 -2.69 -7.62 -9.68
C LEU A 332 -1.45 -7.41 -10.54
N HIS A 333 -1.66 -7.14 -11.83
CA HIS A 333 -0.60 -6.96 -12.83
C HIS A 333 0.31 -8.19 -13.04
N HIS A 334 0.00 -9.36 -12.47
CA HIS A 334 0.85 -10.54 -12.62
C HIS A 334 1.00 -10.95 -14.09
N SER A 335 -0.07 -10.91 -14.87
CA SER A 335 -0.04 -11.19 -16.31
C SER A 335 0.83 -10.20 -17.07
N GLN A 336 0.81 -8.93 -16.70
CA GLN A 336 1.67 -7.90 -17.30
C GLN A 336 3.15 -8.13 -16.95
N LEU A 337 3.46 -8.46 -15.69
CA LEU A 337 4.83 -8.77 -15.27
C LEU A 337 5.35 -10.01 -16.00
N ALA A 338 4.52 -11.05 -16.15
CA ALA A 338 4.86 -12.24 -16.92
C ALA A 338 5.13 -11.90 -18.41
N ALA A 339 4.33 -11.04 -19.03
CA ALA A 339 4.55 -10.59 -20.40
C ALA A 339 5.91 -9.86 -20.54
N MET A 340 6.26 -9.00 -19.59
CA MET A 340 7.55 -8.29 -19.60
C MET A 340 8.74 -9.26 -19.49
N LEU A 341 8.66 -10.26 -18.59
CA LEU A 341 9.69 -11.29 -18.47
C LEU A 341 9.76 -12.15 -19.74
N ALA A 342 8.62 -12.57 -20.30
CA ALA A 342 8.57 -13.35 -21.53
C ALA A 342 9.24 -12.60 -22.70
N GLU A 343 8.96 -11.30 -22.84
CA GLU A 343 9.61 -10.45 -23.85
C GLU A 343 11.13 -10.36 -23.61
N ALA A 344 11.58 -10.18 -22.37
CA ALA A 344 13.00 -10.15 -22.03
C ALA A 344 13.69 -11.48 -22.39
N CYS A 345 13.06 -12.62 -22.10
CA CYS A 345 13.55 -13.95 -22.49
C CYS A 345 13.64 -14.12 -24.03
N LEU A 346 12.61 -13.62 -24.74
CA LEU A 346 12.60 -13.68 -26.20
C LEU A 346 13.75 -12.86 -26.80
N LEU A 347 13.98 -11.65 -26.30
CA LEU A 347 15.10 -10.78 -26.70
C LEU A 347 16.47 -11.41 -26.41
N ALA A 348 16.56 -12.22 -25.36
CA ALA A 348 17.77 -12.98 -25.02
C ALA A 348 17.97 -14.26 -25.85
N GLY A 349 17.05 -14.61 -26.75
CA GLY A 349 17.13 -15.83 -27.55
C GLY A 349 16.67 -17.08 -26.80
N HIS A 350 15.84 -16.96 -25.78
CA HIS A 350 15.28 -18.06 -24.99
C HIS A 350 13.76 -18.26 -25.28
N PRO A 351 13.38 -18.66 -26.52
CA PRO A 351 11.96 -18.68 -26.92
C PRO A 351 11.11 -19.72 -26.19
N VAL A 352 11.71 -20.85 -25.77
CA VAL A 352 10.98 -21.88 -25.00
C VAL A 352 10.58 -21.33 -23.62
N GLU A 353 11.52 -20.73 -22.91
CA GLU A 353 11.25 -20.10 -21.63
C GLU A 353 10.25 -18.94 -21.76
N ALA A 354 10.39 -18.13 -22.80
CA ALA A 354 9.44 -17.04 -23.08
C ALA A 354 8.01 -17.56 -23.24
N LEU A 355 7.84 -18.71 -23.94
CA LEU A 355 6.54 -19.35 -24.11
C LEU A 355 5.98 -19.86 -22.77
N ASP A 356 6.81 -20.57 -22.00
CA ASP A 356 6.39 -21.10 -20.68
C ASP A 356 5.94 -19.98 -19.73
N VAL A 357 6.68 -18.87 -19.68
CA VAL A 357 6.32 -17.69 -18.87
C VAL A 357 5.04 -17.03 -19.37
N ALA A 358 4.86 -16.90 -20.68
CA ALA A 358 3.65 -16.30 -21.26
C ALA A 358 2.41 -17.18 -21.01
N GLU A 359 2.53 -18.50 -21.13
CA GLU A 359 1.44 -19.45 -20.82
C GLU A 359 1.07 -19.38 -19.34
N GLY A 360 2.06 -19.28 -18.43
CA GLY A 360 1.84 -19.05 -16.99
C GLY A 360 1.08 -17.74 -16.72
N GLY A 361 1.47 -16.66 -17.38
CA GLY A 361 0.76 -15.36 -17.30
C GLY A 361 -0.68 -15.44 -17.80
N LEU A 362 -0.94 -16.12 -18.93
CA LEU A 362 -2.28 -16.33 -19.44
C LEU A 362 -3.15 -17.19 -18.50
N ALA A 363 -2.57 -18.20 -17.87
CA ALA A 363 -3.25 -19.01 -16.87
C ALA A 363 -3.62 -18.17 -15.63
N SER A 364 -2.73 -17.30 -15.19
CA SER A 364 -2.97 -16.34 -14.12
C SER A 364 -4.11 -15.39 -14.49
N PHE A 365 -4.08 -14.77 -15.66
CA PHE A 365 -5.16 -13.92 -16.17
C PHE A 365 -6.51 -14.65 -16.21
N ALA A 366 -6.54 -15.90 -16.69
CA ALA A 366 -7.76 -16.70 -16.73
C ALA A 366 -8.34 -16.97 -15.35
N LEU A 367 -7.46 -17.07 -14.33
CA LEU A 367 -7.85 -17.34 -12.95
C LEU A 367 -8.23 -16.07 -12.18
N TYR A 368 -7.46 -15.02 -12.36
CA TYR A 368 -7.55 -13.79 -11.53
C TYR A 368 -8.13 -12.59 -12.27
N ARG A 369 -8.11 -12.59 -13.61
CA ARG A 369 -8.57 -11.49 -14.48
C ARG A 369 -7.87 -10.16 -14.19
N ASP A 370 -6.57 -10.23 -13.90
CA ASP A 370 -5.70 -9.09 -13.59
C ASP A 370 -5.28 -8.25 -14.83
#